data_796d4803c0ff3e74ba148d2417d099cc
#
_entry.id   796d4803c0ff3e74ba148d2417d099cc
#
_cell.length_a   1.000
_cell.length_b   1.000
_cell.length_c   1.000
_cell.angle_alpha   90.00
_cell.angle_beta   90.00
_cell.angle_gamma   90.00
#
_symmetry.space_group_name_H-M   'P 1'
#
loop_
_entity.id
_entity.type
_entity.pdbx_description
1 polymer ?
#
loop_
_entity_poly.entity_id
_entity_poly.type
_entity_poly.pdbx_seq_one_letter_code
_entity_poly.pdbx_strand_id
1 'polypeptide(L)'
;MSGYVAGYFGLTPDDEAVPIVVVGLDHKSWHFLARYGYEDRDTFSAWAGRIFGFGDQVAVSLTPMVGFAVGNTDGIGAGLEFALDWGRLSVYNESELLIPFDGSESWFYAWGNTSYRVADWFQPGVSIQRLRVFQSEREVDRGISVGAEFGRLSATVYGYNPFNENRFWQLGVEWGF
;
A
#
# COMPACT_ATOMS: atom_id res chain seq x y z
N MET A 1 5.74 9.39 18.70
CA MET A 1 4.63 9.54 17.76
C MET A 1 5.23 9.92 16.45
N SER A 2 4.99 9.14 15.41
CA SER A 2 5.39 9.38 14.03
C SER A 2 4.16 9.23 13.14
N GLY A 3 4.19 9.82 11.98
CA GLY A 3 3.09 9.70 11.04
C GLY A 3 3.49 10.10 9.64
N TYR A 4 2.60 9.83 8.69
CA TYR A 4 2.80 10.23 7.30
C TYR A 4 1.46 10.56 6.63
N VAL A 5 1.55 11.34 5.58
CA VAL A 5 0.47 11.54 4.61
C VAL A 5 1.00 11.14 3.25
N ALA A 6 0.31 10.26 2.57
CA ALA A 6 0.66 9.84 1.22
C ALA A 6 -0.49 10.09 0.24
N GLY A 7 -0.14 10.45 -0.99
CA GLY A 7 -1.06 10.54 -2.11
C GLY A 7 -0.58 9.65 -3.25
N TYR A 8 -1.48 8.88 -3.84
CA TYR A 8 -1.18 8.06 -5.02
C TYR A 8 -2.05 8.50 -6.19
N PHE A 9 -1.44 8.60 -7.36
CA PHE A 9 -2.08 9.06 -8.58
C PHE A 9 -1.82 8.05 -9.69
N GLY A 10 -2.87 7.40 -10.17
CA GLY A 10 -2.82 6.57 -11.36
C GLY A 10 -2.62 7.43 -12.61
N LEU A 11 -1.75 6.98 -13.50
CA LEU A 11 -1.44 7.63 -14.77
C LEU A 11 -1.77 6.65 -15.90
N THR A 12 -3.05 6.35 -16.09
CA THR A 12 -3.54 5.53 -17.21
C THR A 12 -4.07 6.43 -18.31
N PRO A 13 -3.78 6.15 -19.59
CA PRO A 13 -4.21 7.01 -20.69
C PRO A 13 -5.73 7.13 -20.85
N ASP A 14 -6.48 6.12 -20.42
CA ASP A 14 -7.91 5.97 -20.72
C ASP A 14 -8.83 6.08 -19.47
N ASP A 15 -8.27 6.19 -18.26
CA ASP A 15 -9.06 6.29 -17.02
C ASP A 15 -8.90 7.64 -16.32
N GLU A 16 -9.99 8.13 -15.74
CA GLU A 16 -9.92 9.26 -14.82
C GLU A 16 -9.02 8.88 -13.62
N ALA A 17 -7.96 9.64 -13.41
CA ALA A 17 -7.07 9.44 -12.28
C ALA A 17 -7.86 9.55 -10.96
N VAL A 18 -8.06 8.44 -10.28
CA VAL A 18 -8.65 8.45 -8.93
C VAL A 18 -7.54 8.73 -7.94
N PRO A 19 -7.57 9.87 -7.25
CA PRO A 19 -6.58 10.14 -6.22
C PRO A 19 -6.85 9.23 -5.00
N ILE A 20 -5.80 8.56 -4.55
CA ILE A 20 -5.80 7.83 -3.29
C ILE A 20 -5.08 8.69 -2.26
N VAL A 21 -5.67 8.86 -1.08
CA VAL A 21 -5.06 9.56 0.04
C VAL A 21 -4.96 8.62 1.23
N VAL A 22 -3.78 8.55 1.84
CA VAL A 22 -3.51 7.73 3.02
C VAL A 22 -2.90 8.59 4.10
N VAL A 23 -3.38 8.47 5.33
CA VAL A 23 -2.80 9.07 6.52
C VAL A 23 -2.48 7.95 7.50
N GLY A 24 -1.21 7.81 7.86
CA GLY A 24 -0.74 6.84 8.84
C GLY A 24 -0.25 7.51 10.11
N LEU A 25 -0.54 6.92 11.26
CA LEU A 25 -0.11 7.39 12.57
C LEU A 25 0.34 6.23 13.44
N ASP A 26 1.57 6.35 13.98
CA ASP A 26 2.11 5.40 14.96
C ASP A 26 2.18 6.04 16.34
N HIS A 27 1.61 5.37 17.32
CA HIS A 27 1.76 5.74 18.71
C HIS A 27 2.14 4.52 19.56
N LYS A 28 3.39 4.50 20.06
CA LYS A 28 3.98 3.33 20.73
C LYS A 28 3.97 2.12 19.79
N SER A 29 3.19 1.06 20.15
CA SER A 29 2.99 -0.15 19.35
C SER A 29 1.66 -0.17 18.60
N TRP A 30 0.93 0.93 18.55
CA TRP A 30 -0.32 1.03 17.80
C TRP A 30 -0.08 1.73 16.48
N HIS A 31 -0.72 1.21 15.44
CA HIS A 31 -0.76 1.74 14.09
C HIS A 31 -2.20 2.08 13.70
N PHE A 32 -2.41 3.26 13.13
CA PHE A 32 -3.71 3.72 12.68
C PHE A 32 -3.59 4.24 11.25
N LEU A 33 -4.54 3.83 10.39
CA LEU A 33 -4.64 4.35 9.03
C LEU A 33 -6.03 4.96 8.81
N ALA A 34 -6.04 6.05 8.04
CA ALA A 34 -7.25 6.60 7.44
C ALA A 34 -6.98 6.74 5.94
N ARG A 35 -7.90 6.28 5.10
CA ARG A 35 -7.71 6.23 3.65
C ARG A 35 -8.94 6.74 2.93
N TYR A 36 -8.75 7.31 1.76
CA TYR A 36 -9.81 7.68 0.83
C TYR A 36 -9.45 7.21 -0.58
N GLY A 37 -10.39 6.58 -1.25
CA GLY A 37 -10.22 6.06 -2.61
C GLY A 37 -9.28 4.85 -2.73
N TYR A 38 -8.91 4.21 -1.62
CA TYR A 38 -7.97 3.09 -1.61
C TYR A 38 -8.65 1.76 -1.90
N GLU A 39 -9.72 1.45 -1.18
CA GLU A 39 -10.49 0.22 -1.33
C GLU A 39 -11.41 0.27 -2.56
N ASP A 40 -11.99 1.43 -2.80
CA ASP A 40 -12.84 1.71 -3.95
C ASP A 40 -12.98 3.23 -4.12
N ARG A 41 -13.40 3.68 -5.31
CA ARG A 41 -13.72 5.10 -5.58
C ARG A 41 -14.79 5.58 -4.58
N ASP A 42 -14.62 6.81 -4.07
CA ASP A 42 -15.56 7.44 -3.12
C ASP A 42 -15.81 6.63 -1.85
N THR A 43 -14.80 5.85 -1.43
CA THR A 43 -14.80 5.05 -0.20
C THR A 43 -13.77 5.61 0.77
N PHE A 44 -14.20 5.81 2.01
CA PHE A 44 -13.35 6.10 3.15
C PHE A 44 -13.15 4.85 3.98
N SER A 45 -11.93 4.60 4.45
CA SER A 45 -11.66 3.51 5.39
C SER A 45 -10.82 3.97 6.57
N ALA A 46 -10.97 3.25 7.69
CA ALA A 46 -10.13 3.43 8.86
C ALA A 46 -9.73 2.08 9.43
N TRP A 47 -8.46 1.97 9.81
CA TRP A 47 -7.83 0.75 10.28
C TRP A 47 -7.08 1.00 11.57
N ALA A 48 -7.06 -0.01 12.44
CA ALA A 48 -6.25 -0.02 13.66
C ALA A 48 -5.49 -1.33 13.76
N GLY A 49 -4.21 -1.24 14.02
CA GLY A 49 -3.30 -2.38 14.10
C GLY A 49 -2.34 -2.31 15.27
N ARG A 50 -1.63 -3.38 15.47
CA ARG A 50 -0.57 -3.45 16.48
C ARG A 50 0.74 -3.90 15.86
N ILE A 51 1.78 -3.09 16.05
CA ILE A 51 3.12 -3.32 15.54
C ILE A 51 3.85 -4.31 16.45
N PHE A 52 4.38 -5.39 15.88
CA PHE A 52 5.28 -6.35 16.49
C PHE A 52 6.62 -6.28 15.76
N GLY A 53 7.64 -5.76 16.42
CA GLY A 53 8.99 -5.63 15.89
C GLY A 53 9.92 -6.75 16.37
N PHE A 54 10.78 -7.24 15.48
CA PHE A 54 11.73 -8.33 15.74
C PHE A 54 13.08 -8.03 15.08
N GLY A 55 14.15 -8.50 15.71
CA GLY A 55 15.51 -8.50 15.17
C GLY A 55 16.21 -7.13 15.28
N ASP A 56 17.55 -7.18 15.20
CA ASP A 56 18.41 -6.01 15.31
C ASP A 56 19.13 -5.72 13.99
N GLN A 57 19.78 -6.71 13.38
CA GLN A 57 20.48 -6.56 12.10
C GLN A 57 19.55 -6.68 10.89
N VAL A 58 18.54 -7.53 11.01
CA VAL A 58 17.41 -7.63 10.10
C VAL A 58 16.20 -7.19 10.89
N ALA A 59 15.78 -5.95 10.70
CA ALA A 59 14.59 -5.43 11.36
C ALA A 59 13.34 -5.96 10.62
N VAL A 60 12.46 -6.64 11.33
CA VAL A 60 11.20 -7.15 10.80
C VAL A 60 10.06 -6.57 11.61
N SER A 61 9.01 -6.11 10.96
CA SER A 61 7.76 -5.76 11.62
C SER A 61 6.56 -6.48 11.00
N LEU A 62 5.62 -6.85 11.86
CA LEU A 62 4.32 -7.39 11.52
C LEU A 62 3.26 -6.53 12.20
N THR A 63 2.27 -6.08 11.41
CA THR A 63 1.19 -5.23 11.91
C THR A 63 -0.15 -5.82 11.49
N PRO A 64 -0.70 -6.80 12.24
CA PRO A 64 -2.08 -7.21 12.05
C PRO A 64 -3.01 -6.06 12.37
N MET A 65 -4.04 -5.88 11.52
CA MET A 65 -4.99 -4.78 11.57
C MET A 65 -6.43 -5.28 11.42
N VAL A 66 -7.35 -4.49 11.94
CA VAL A 66 -8.78 -4.58 11.65
C VAL A 66 -9.28 -3.20 11.25
N GLY A 67 -10.26 -3.15 10.37
CA GLY A 67 -10.77 -1.89 9.87
C GLY A 67 -12.19 -1.99 9.34
N PHE A 68 -12.66 -0.85 8.86
CA PHE A 68 -13.95 -0.74 8.18
C PHE A 68 -13.83 0.22 7.01
N ALA A 69 -14.70 0.05 6.03
CA ALA A 69 -14.86 0.93 4.89
C ALA A 69 -16.31 1.41 4.83
N VAL A 70 -16.52 2.65 4.34
CA VAL A 70 -17.83 3.27 4.10
C VAL A 70 -17.80 4.11 2.84
N GLY A 71 -18.81 4.01 2.02
CA GLY A 71 -18.95 4.73 0.74
C GLY A 71 -19.53 3.85 -0.36
N ASN A 72 -18.86 3.80 -1.50
CA ASN A 72 -19.26 2.87 -2.57
C ASN A 72 -19.09 1.41 -2.14
N THR A 73 -18.14 1.15 -1.25
CA THR A 73 -17.96 -0.15 -0.59
C THR A 73 -18.08 0.04 0.92
N ASP A 74 -19.11 -0.59 1.51
CA ASP A 74 -19.30 -0.62 2.96
C ASP A 74 -18.95 -2.01 3.49
N GLY A 75 -18.05 -2.11 4.47
CA GLY A 75 -17.63 -3.40 4.98
C GLY A 75 -16.70 -3.35 6.18
N ILE A 76 -16.32 -4.53 6.65
CA ILE A 76 -15.27 -4.73 7.65
C ILE A 76 -14.13 -5.54 7.06
N GLY A 77 -12.93 -5.31 7.58
CA GLY A 77 -11.75 -5.98 7.06
C GLY A 77 -10.74 -6.41 8.11
N ALA A 78 -9.91 -7.35 7.70
CA ALA A 78 -8.69 -7.75 8.39
C ALA A 78 -7.51 -7.52 7.47
N GLY A 79 -6.44 -6.95 8.01
CA GLY A 79 -5.23 -6.62 7.26
C GLY A 79 -3.97 -7.10 7.97
N LEU A 80 -2.90 -7.19 7.22
CA LEU A 80 -1.57 -7.47 7.70
C LEU A 80 -0.57 -6.66 6.89
N GLU A 81 0.19 -5.81 7.57
CA GLU A 81 1.41 -5.25 7.02
C GLU A 81 2.62 -6.05 7.47
N PHE A 82 3.55 -6.20 6.56
CA PHE A 82 4.86 -6.78 6.78
C PHE A 82 5.92 -5.82 6.27
N ALA A 83 6.91 -5.51 7.10
CA ALA A 83 8.11 -4.80 6.65
C ALA A 83 9.36 -5.54 7.10
N LEU A 84 10.40 -5.50 6.25
CA LEU A 84 11.72 -6.02 6.52
C LEU A 84 12.77 -5.04 6.00
N ASP A 85 13.69 -4.66 6.87
CA ASP A 85 14.85 -3.85 6.53
C ASP A 85 16.14 -4.59 6.85
N TRP A 86 16.99 -4.78 5.83
CA TRP A 86 18.29 -5.41 5.94
C TRP A 86 19.36 -4.62 5.20
N GLY A 87 20.08 -3.81 5.94
CA GLY A 87 21.10 -2.94 5.39
C GLY A 87 20.53 -1.94 4.38
N ARG A 88 20.68 -2.22 3.08
CA ARG A 88 20.17 -1.39 1.98
C ARG A 88 18.91 -1.98 1.32
N LEU A 89 18.52 -3.15 1.73
CA LEU A 89 17.32 -3.82 1.21
C LEU A 89 16.14 -3.51 2.10
N SER A 90 15.04 -3.08 1.50
CA SER A 90 13.74 -2.90 2.16
C SER A 90 12.68 -3.70 1.42
N VAL A 91 11.86 -4.41 2.19
CA VAL A 91 10.68 -5.14 1.70
C VAL A 91 9.48 -4.65 2.47
N TYR A 92 8.44 -4.28 1.77
CA TYR A 92 7.14 -3.95 2.35
C TYR A 92 6.04 -4.75 1.65
N ASN A 93 5.10 -5.25 2.41
CA ASN A 93 3.89 -5.89 1.91
C ASN A 93 2.70 -5.51 2.78
N GLU A 94 1.59 -5.25 2.13
CA GLU A 94 0.28 -5.06 2.73
C GLU A 94 -0.68 -6.08 2.13
N SER A 95 -1.52 -6.69 2.96
CA SER A 95 -2.52 -7.66 2.54
C SER A 95 -3.81 -7.43 3.31
N GLU A 96 -4.94 -7.41 2.61
CA GLU A 96 -6.24 -7.09 3.18
C GLU A 96 -7.33 -8.02 2.64
N LEU A 97 -8.23 -8.38 3.52
CA LEU A 97 -9.49 -9.04 3.21
C LEU A 97 -10.61 -8.11 3.64
N LEU A 98 -11.48 -7.70 2.73
CA LEU A 98 -12.69 -6.95 3.04
C LEU A 98 -13.93 -7.82 2.82
N ILE A 99 -14.86 -7.72 3.77
CA ILE A 99 -16.16 -8.42 3.77
C ILE A 99 -17.24 -7.34 3.71
N PRO A 100 -17.90 -7.14 2.56
CA PRO A 100 -18.96 -6.16 2.40
C PRO A 100 -20.19 -6.49 3.24
N PHE A 101 -20.92 -5.45 3.70
CA PHE A 101 -22.15 -5.61 4.49
C PHE A 101 -23.40 -5.93 3.66
N ASP A 102 -23.39 -5.59 2.39
CA ASP A 102 -24.50 -5.80 1.46
C ASP A 102 -24.65 -7.26 0.98
N GLY A 103 -23.71 -8.13 1.40
CA GLY A 103 -23.67 -9.53 0.99
C GLY A 103 -23.04 -9.76 -0.38
N SER A 104 -22.45 -8.74 -0.99
CA SER A 104 -21.61 -8.89 -2.18
C SER A 104 -20.34 -9.70 -1.85
N GLU A 105 -19.61 -10.08 -2.89
CA GLU A 105 -18.45 -10.95 -2.72
C GLU A 105 -17.31 -10.26 -1.96
N SER A 106 -16.74 -10.98 -0.99
CA SER A 106 -15.52 -10.54 -0.31
C SER A 106 -14.36 -10.47 -1.28
N TRP A 107 -13.46 -9.53 -1.09
CA TRP A 107 -12.28 -9.40 -1.92
C TRP A 107 -10.99 -9.40 -1.10
N PHE A 108 -9.92 -9.85 -1.74
CA PHE A 108 -8.59 -9.87 -1.18
C PHE A 108 -7.65 -9.01 -2.04
N TYR A 109 -7.00 -8.09 -1.41
CA TYR A 109 -5.95 -7.26 -1.98
C TYR A 109 -4.61 -7.58 -1.33
N ALA A 110 -3.54 -7.56 -2.10
CA ALA A 110 -2.18 -7.57 -1.58
C ALA A 110 -1.29 -6.71 -2.48
N TRP A 111 -0.52 -5.86 -1.87
CA TRP A 111 0.49 -5.04 -2.52
C TRP A 111 1.84 -5.22 -1.84
N GLY A 112 2.91 -5.23 -2.61
CA GLY A 112 4.26 -5.34 -2.08
C GLY A 112 5.28 -4.63 -2.95
N ASN A 113 6.30 -4.12 -2.29
CA ASN A 113 7.46 -3.50 -2.94
C ASN A 113 8.74 -4.00 -2.27
N THR A 114 9.73 -4.34 -3.10
CA THR A 114 11.08 -4.65 -2.65
C THR A 114 12.02 -3.67 -3.31
N SER A 115 12.71 -2.87 -2.52
CA SER A 115 13.62 -1.83 -3.01
C SER A 115 15.02 -1.98 -2.45
N TYR A 116 15.99 -1.47 -3.18
CA TYR A 116 17.39 -1.44 -2.77
C TYR A 116 17.92 -0.01 -2.82
N ARG A 117 18.43 0.50 -1.70
CA ARG A 117 19.00 1.85 -1.58
C ARG A 117 20.37 1.91 -2.23
N VAL A 118 20.43 2.38 -3.47
CA VAL A 118 21.66 2.55 -4.23
C VAL A 118 22.42 3.78 -3.73
N ALA A 119 21.71 4.88 -3.50
CA ALA A 119 22.21 6.11 -2.90
C ALA A 119 21.24 6.56 -1.80
N ASP A 120 21.63 7.50 -0.95
CA ASP A 120 20.80 7.98 0.17
C ASP A 120 19.44 8.55 -0.28
N TRP A 121 19.39 9.02 -1.51
CA TRP A 121 18.20 9.62 -2.13
C TRP A 121 17.53 8.75 -3.21
N PHE A 122 18.11 7.57 -3.59
CA PHE A 122 17.68 6.81 -4.76
C PHE A 122 17.50 5.31 -4.46
N GLN A 123 16.30 4.81 -4.75
CA GLN A 123 15.87 3.44 -4.44
C GLN A 123 15.12 2.82 -5.62
N PRO A 124 15.78 2.09 -6.52
CA PRO A 124 15.09 1.21 -7.47
C PRO A 124 14.50 -0.01 -6.77
N GLY A 125 13.44 -0.57 -7.34
CA GLY A 125 12.76 -1.72 -6.77
C GLY A 125 11.90 -2.47 -7.77
N VAL A 126 11.24 -3.50 -7.24
CA VAL A 126 10.21 -4.27 -7.92
C VAL A 126 8.93 -4.26 -7.09
N SER A 127 7.81 -4.16 -7.75
CA SER A 127 6.50 -4.12 -7.10
C SER A 127 5.58 -5.19 -7.64
N ILE A 128 4.68 -5.65 -6.80
CA ILE A 128 3.63 -6.60 -7.17
C ILE A 128 2.34 -6.17 -6.49
N GLN A 129 1.25 -6.21 -7.22
CA GLN A 129 -0.08 -6.11 -6.62
C GLN A 129 -0.95 -7.26 -7.09
N ARG A 130 -1.89 -7.65 -6.26
CA ARG A 130 -2.82 -8.71 -6.49
C ARG A 130 -4.18 -8.30 -5.99
N LEU A 131 -5.14 -8.25 -6.90
CA LEU A 131 -6.54 -8.14 -6.57
C LEU A 131 -7.23 -9.47 -6.87
N ARG A 132 -8.10 -9.92 -5.97
CA ARG A 132 -8.99 -11.06 -6.16
C ARG A 132 -10.31 -10.78 -5.51
N VAL A 133 -11.34 -10.63 -6.31
CA VAL A 133 -12.72 -10.79 -5.89
C VAL A 133 -12.98 -12.30 -5.82
N PHE A 134 -13.55 -12.82 -4.75
CA PHE A 134 -13.87 -14.25 -4.62
C PHE A 134 -14.84 -14.63 -5.73
N GLN A 135 -14.56 -15.75 -6.44
CA GLN A 135 -15.24 -16.26 -7.64
C GLN A 135 -14.86 -15.56 -8.98
N SER A 136 -14.04 -14.53 -8.99
CA SER A 136 -13.49 -13.96 -10.22
C SER A 136 -12.08 -14.49 -10.57
N GLU A 137 -11.61 -14.18 -11.76
CA GLU A 137 -10.22 -14.44 -12.15
C GLU A 137 -9.27 -13.58 -11.29
N ARG A 138 -8.12 -14.14 -11.02
CA ARG A 138 -7.08 -13.49 -10.23
C ARG A 138 -6.29 -12.53 -11.10
N GLU A 139 -6.32 -11.26 -10.77
CA GLU A 139 -5.43 -10.26 -11.36
C GLU A 139 -4.13 -10.14 -10.58
N VAL A 140 -3.01 -10.15 -11.28
CA VAL A 140 -1.68 -9.97 -10.70
C VAL A 140 -0.86 -9.08 -11.62
N ASP A 141 -0.60 -7.87 -11.14
CA ASP A 141 0.28 -6.92 -11.80
C ASP A 141 1.68 -6.98 -11.22
N ARG A 142 2.66 -7.03 -12.10
CA ARG A 142 4.07 -7.01 -11.74
C ARG A 142 4.71 -5.77 -12.30
N GLY A 143 5.56 -5.14 -11.50
CA GLY A 143 6.10 -3.85 -11.86
C GLY A 143 7.52 -3.62 -11.40
N ILE A 144 8.03 -2.50 -11.84
CA ILE A 144 9.25 -1.89 -11.37
C ILE A 144 8.89 -0.63 -10.60
N SER A 145 9.71 -0.26 -9.63
CA SER A 145 9.58 0.99 -8.90
C SER A 145 10.88 1.79 -8.89
N VAL A 146 10.75 3.10 -8.85
CA VAL A 146 11.87 4.02 -8.67
C VAL A 146 11.47 5.05 -7.63
N GLY A 147 12.10 5.00 -6.47
CA GLY A 147 11.89 5.91 -5.35
C GLY A 147 13.01 6.92 -5.21
N ALA A 148 12.63 8.12 -4.77
CA ALA A 148 13.54 9.19 -4.37
C ALA A 148 13.12 9.76 -3.01
N GLU A 149 14.10 9.97 -2.11
CA GLU A 149 13.89 10.51 -0.76
C GLU A 149 14.63 11.82 -0.57
N PHE A 150 13.94 12.83 -0.03
CA PHE A 150 14.48 14.15 0.27
C PHE A 150 14.02 14.61 1.67
N GLY A 151 14.76 14.18 2.69
CA GLY A 151 14.42 14.45 4.08
C GLY A 151 13.13 13.72 4.50
N ARG A 152 12.04 14.48 4.68
CA ARG A 152 10.72 13.93 5.06
C ARG A 152 9.80 13.65 3.87
N LEU A 153 10.21 14.04 2.68
CA LEU A 153 9.47 13.83 1.44
C LEU A 153 10.04 12.64 0.70
N SER A 154 9.19 11.72 0.30
CA SER A 154 9.51 10.67 -0.65
C SER A 154 8.57 10.72 -1.85
N ALA A 155 9.08 10.31 -3.01
CA ALA A 155 8.30 10.14 -4.21
C ALA A 155 8.71 8.84 -4.89
N THR A 156 7.73 8.03 -5.30
CA THR A 156 7.99 6.75 -5.98
C THR A 156 7.10 6.62 -7.20
N VAL A 157 7.70 6.28 -8.32
CA VAL A 157 7.00 5.91 -9.55
C VAL A 157 6.98 4.39 -9.65
N TYR A 158 5.79 3.84 -9.85
CA TYR A 158 5.55 2.42 -10.12
C TYR A 158 5.12 2.26 -11.57
N GLY A 159 5.74 1.34 -12.29
CA GLY A 159 5.33 0.97 -13.65
C GLY A 159 4.93 -0.50 -13.67
N TYR A 160 3.63 -0.76 -13.75
CA TYR A 160 3.08 -2.11 -13.76
C TYR A 160 2.91 -2.63 -15.19
N ASN A 161 3.11 -3.92 -15.36
CA ASN A 161 2.96 -4.66 -16.62
C ASN A 161 3.67 -3.98 -17.80
N PRO A 162 4.93 -3.52 -17.67
CA PRO A 162 5.56 -2.58 -18.59
C PRO A 162 5.66 -3.11 -20.03
N PHE A 163 5.51 -4.43 -20.23
CA PHE A 163 5.61 -5.10 -21.54
C PHE A 163 4.26 -5.60 -22.08
N ASN A 164 3.16 -5.30 -21.41
CA ASN A 164 1.82 -5.77 -21.76
C ASN A 164 0.92 -4.60 -22.19
N GLU A 165 -0.20 -4.91 -22.85
CA GLU A 165 -1.18 -3.90 -23.26
C GLU A 165 -1.86 -3.23 -22.07
N ASN A 166 -2.05 -3.94 -20.95
CA ASN A 166 -2.61 -3.46 -19.69
C ASN A 166 -1.55 -2.79 -18.80
N ARG A 167 -0.55 -2.13 -19.40
CA ARG A 167 0.43 -1.35 -18.66
C ARG A 167 -0.20 -0.10 -18.05
N PHE A 168 0.18 0.21 -16.82
CA PHE A 168 -0.18 1.47 -16.18
C PHE A 168 0.93 1.97 -15.27
N TRP A 169 0.86 3.23 -14.90
CA TRP A 169 1.82 3.90 -14.03
C TRP A 169 1.10 4.50 -12.83
N GLN A 170 1.80 4.53 -11.71
CA GLN A 170 1.32 5.18 -10.50
C GLN A 170 2.44 6.02 -9.91
N LEU A 171 2.13 7.24 -9.50
CA LEU A 171 2.99 8.11 -8.72
C LEU A 171 2.51 8.12 -7.28
N GLY A 172 3.37 7.73 -6.35
CA GLY A 172 3.19 7.91 -4.92
C GLY A 172 4.04 9.07 -4.42
N VAL A 173 3.47 9.94 -3.59
CA VAL A 173 4.18 11.01 -2.88
C VAL A 173 3.81 10.92 -1.41
N GLU A 174 4.82 10.91 -0.54
CA GLU A 174 4.63 10.78 0.89
C GLU A 174 5.40 11.86 1.65
N TRP A 175 4.78 12.39 2.70
CA TRP A 175 5.38 13.30 3.66
C TRP A 175 5.32 12.71 5.07
N GLY A 176 6.50 12.42 5.67
CA GLY A 176 6.64 11.96 7.05
C GLY A 176 6.72 13.12 8.06
N PHE A 177 6.15 12.95 9.26
CA PHE A 177 6.20 13.95 10.34
C PHE A 177 6.33 13.32 11.74
#